data_f574049524cd4c1495f44cd5c07bcb00
#
_entry.id   f574049524cd4c1495f44cd5c07bcb00
#
_cell.length_a   1.000
_cell.length_b   1.000
_cell.length_c   1.000
_cell.angle_alpha   90.00
_cell.angle_beta   90.00
_cell.angle_gamma   90.00
#
_symmetry.space_group_name_H-M   'P 1'
#
loop_
_entity.id
_entity.type
_entity.pdbx_description
1 polymer ?
#
loop_
_entity_poly.entity_id
_entity_poly.type
_entity_poly.pdbx_seq_one_letter_code
_entity_poly.pdbx_strand_id
1 'polypeptide(L)'
;GFSLLSKAMVPKPDLTGQMSGRSVMTRDAAHSRKIVYGRAKIGGNVVYLESTGSGNKYLWLVVAVAGHEIDAYESVWFNDEKIWGSSQGYYNNWGNVVSISFYEGDQTAADSALVSASNSKWTADHKLLDTAYMVLKLEHDPEKFSSGLPNISTIIRGKKVLDPSDNSTAWSQNPALCIYDYLRDSKYGLSE
;
A
#
# COMPACT_ATOMS: atom_id res chain seq x y z
N GLY A 1 -45.28 4.56 -40.02
CA GLY A 1 -44.95 4.92 -38.65
C GLY A 1 -43.58 4.36 -38.28
N PHE A 2 -42.55 5.20 -38.29
CA PHE A 2 -41.23 4.79 -37.83
C PHE A 2 -41.20 4.94 -36.31
N SER A 3 -41.15 3.83 -35.58
CA SER A 3 -40.89 3.79 -34.14
C SER A 3 -39.39 3.97 -33.92
N LEU A 4 -38.99 5.15 -33.51
CA LEU A 4 -37.65 5.42 -32.98
C LEU A 4 -37.56 4.77 -31.59
N LEU A 5 -36.91 3.64 -31.51
CA LEU A 5 -36.44 3.05 -30.27
C LEU A 5 -35.39 4.03 -29.67
N SER A 6 -35.83 4.85 -28.75
CA SER A 6 -34.94 5.61 -27.88
C SER A 6 -34.17 4.60 -27.03
N LYS A 7 -32.94 4.33 -27.42
CA LYS A 7 -31.97 3.59 -26.63
C LYS A 7 -31.74 4.36 -25.33
N ALA A 8 -32.43 3.95 -24.29
CA ALA A 8 -32.21 4.49 -22.95
C ALA A 8 -30.72 4.35 -22.64
N MET A 9 -30.02 5.47 -22.55
CA MET A 9 -28.67 5.52 -22.02
C MET A 9 -28.77 5.08 -20.56
N VAL A 10 -28.43 3.83 -20.29
CA VAL A 10 -28.15 3.41 -18.92
C VAL A 10 -26.95 4.24 -18.43
N PRO A 11 -27.11 5.07 -17.41
CA PRO A 11 -25.99 5.83 -16.88
C PRO A 11 -24.92 4.82 -16.47
N LYS A 12 -23.69 5.00 -16.98
CA LYS A 12 -22.56 4.22 -16.52
C LYS A 12 -22.43 4.43 -15.01
N PRO A 13 -22.35 3.36 -14.20
CA PRO A 13 -22.14 3.54 -12.77
C PRO A 13 -20.86 4.35 -12.56
N ASP A 14 -20.97 5.42 -11.80
CA ASP A 14 -19.83 6.22 -11.39
C ASP A 14 -19.02 5.41 -10.36
N LEU A 15 -17.95 4.78 -10.84
CA LEU A 15 -17.04 3.99 -10.00
C LEU A 15 -16.00 4.85 -9.27
N THR A 16 -16.00 6.16 -9.50
CA THR A 16 -15.01 7.08 -8.92
C THR A 16 -15.10 7.09 -7.39
N GLY A 17 -16.30 7.02 -6.83
CA GLY A 17 -16.50 6.94 -5.39
C GLY A 17 -16.06 5.61 -4.76
N GLN A 18 -16.13 4.50 -5.49
CA GLN A 18 -15.68 3.20 -5.00
C GLN A 18 -14.15 3.04 -5.07
N MET A 19 -13.49 3.72 -6.02
CA MET A 19 -12.04 3.74 -6.11
C MET A 19 -11.41 4.64 -5.05
N SER A 20 -12.06 5.74 -4.64
CA SER A 20 -11.52 6.66 -3.63
C SER A 20 -11.46 6.03 -2.23
N GLY A 21 -12.40 5.17 -1.86
CA GLY A 21 -12.41 4.47 -0.57
C GLY A 21 -11.23 3.51 -0.35
N ARG A 22 -10.62 3.00 -1.44
CA ARG A 22 -9.45 2.12 -1.37
C ARG A 22 -8.12 2.85 -1.23
N SER A 23 -8.07 4.13 -1.57
CA SER A 23 -6.86 4.94 -1.51
C SER A 23 -6.73 5.74 -0.21
N VAL A 24 -7.70 5.69 0.68
CA VAL A 24 -7.66 6.38 1.98
C VAL A 24 -6.87 5.55 2.98
N MET A 25 -5.92 6.19 3.66
CA MET A 25 -5.21 5.62 4.78
C MET A 25 -6.16 5.46 5.97
N THR A 26 -6.14 4.30 6.61
CA THR A 26 -6.94 4.01 7.80
C THR A 26 -6.05 3.81 9.03
N ARG A 27 -6.64 3.96 10.21
CA ARG A 27 -6.02 3.61 11.48
C ARG A 27 -7.04 2.80 12.26
N ASP A 28 -7.06 1.50 12.01
CA ASP A 28 -8.01 0.58 12.61
C ASP A 28 -7.30 -0.73 12.97
N ALA A 29 -7.33 -1.11 14.24
CA ALA A 29 -6.71 -2.34 14.73
C ALA A 29 -7.40 -3.61 14.20
N ALA A 30 -8.68 -3.51 13.80
CA ALA A 30 -9.49 -4.61 13.27
C ALA A 30 -9.62 -4.55 11.73
N HIS A 31 -8.79 -3.74 11.05
CA HIS A 31 -8.87 -3.61 9.61
C HIS A 31 -8.55 -4.92 8.89
N SER A 32 -9.41 -5.32 7.97
CA SER A 32 -9.20 -6.53 7.17
C SER A 32 -7.91 -6.42 6.35
N ARG A 33 -7.13 -7.51 6.31
CA ARG A 33 -5.94 -7.59 5.46
C ARG A 33 -6.37 -7.54 3.99
N LYS A 34 -5.77 -6.64 3.23
CA LYS A 34 -6.05 -6.51 1.79
C LYS A 34 -5.28 -7.58 1.02
N ILE A 35 -5.95 -8.22 0.07
CA ILE A 35 -5.33 -9.04 -0.96
C ILE A 35 -5.36 -8.23 -2.24
N VAL A 36 -4.22 -8.04 -2.88
CA VAL A 36 -4.08 -7.18 -4.04
C VAL A 36 -3.51 -7.97 -5.20
N TYR A 37 -4.28 -8.07 -6.27
CA TYR A 37 -3.87 -8.62 -7.55
C TYR A 37 -3.64 -7.52 -8.57
N GLY A 38 -2.77 -7.77 -9.54
CA GLY A 38 -2.45 -6.83 -10.59
C GLY A 38 -1.84 -5.53 -10.05
N ARG A 39 -2.19 -4.40 -10.64
CA ARG A 39 -1.69 -3.07 -10.27
C ARG A 39 -2.79 -2.24 -9.64
N ALA A 40 -2.55 -1.70 -8.45
CA ALA A 40 -3.56 -0.91 -7.75
C ALA A 40 -2.95 0.27 -6.98
N LYS A 41 -3.69 1.39 -6.90
CA LYS A 41 -3.43 2.48 -5.95
C LYS A 41 -4.26 2.22 -4.70
N ILE A 42 -3.60 2.09 -3.55
CA ILE A 42 -4.26 1.74 -2.29
C ILE A 42 -3.75 2.64 -1.16
N GLY A 43 -4.63 2.96 -0.22
CA GLY A 43 -4.27 3.49 1.08
C GLY A 43 -3.88 2.34 2.01
N GLY A 44 -2.91 2.56 2.87
CA GLY A 44 -2.49 1.58 3.86
C GLY A 44 -3.25 1.73 5.19
N ASN A 45 -3.05 0.76 6.08
CA ASN A 45 -3.48 0.84 7.46
C ASN A 45 -2.30 1.20 8.36
N VAL A 46 -2.43 2.28 9.15
CA VAL A 46 -1.40 2.68 10.11
C VAL A 46 -1.46 1.75 11.32
N VAL A 47 -0.49 0.88 11.45
CA VAL A 47 -0.38 -0.10 12.56
C VAL A 47 0.51 0.38 13.70
N TYR A 48 1.36 1.36 13.44
CA TYR A 48 2.22 1.99 14.45
C TYR A 48 2.42 3.47 14.12
N LEU A 49 2.46 4.29 15.18
CA LEU A 49 2.71 5.72 15.08
C LEU A 49 3.39 6.19 16.38
N GLU A 50 4.55 6.82 16.26
CA GLU A 50 5.33 7.31 17.40
C GLU A 50 6.12 8.56 17.01
N SER A 51 6.15 9.56 17.90
CA SER A 51 7.05 10.71 17.75
C SER A 51 8.31 10.52 18.56
N THR A 52 9.44 10.90 17.98
CA THR A 52 10.77 10.74 18.57
C THR A 52 11.65 11.98 18.35
N GLY A 53 12.80 12.01 19.00
CA GLY A 53 13.74 13.11 18.93
C GLY A 53 13.37 14.26 19.87
N SER A 54 14.31 15.20 20.07
CA SER A 54 14.08 16.38 20.91
C SER A 54 12.96 17.24 20.31
N GLY A 55 11.95 17.59 21.12
CA GLY A 55 10.81 18.36 20.65
C GLY A 55 9.89 17.62 19.66
N ASN A 56 9.88 16.28 19.67
CA ASN A 56 9.10 15.47 18.74
C ASN A 56 9.45 15.75 17.26
N LYS A 57 10.74 15.93 17.00
CA LYS A 57 11.25 16.29 15.66
C LYS A 57 10.86 15.30 14.56
N TYR A 58 10.75 14.02 14.91
CA TYR A 58 10.45 12.96 13.94
C TYR A 58 9.14 12.25 14.28
N LEU A 59 8.35 11.97 13.27
CA LEU A 59 7.18 11.10 13.36
C LEU A 59 7.47 9.82 12.55
N TRP A 60 7.35 8.68 13.23
CA TRP A 60 7.48 7.37 12.63
C TRP A 60 6.11 6.75 12.42
N LEU A 61 5.89 6.18 11.25
CA LEU A 61 4.68 5.44 10.90
C LEU A 61 5.06 4.09 10.31
N VAL A 62 4.31 3.06 10.68
CA VAL A 62 4.30 1.79 9.96
C VAL A 62 2.94 1.66 9.28
N VAL A 63 2.96 1.55 7.98
CA VAL A 63 1.77 1.52 7.14
C VAL A 63 1.69 0.15 6.45
N ALA A 64 0.81 -0.72 6.94
CA ALA A 64 0.54 -2.02 6.32
C ALA A 64 -0.26 -1.82 5.03
N VAL A 65 0.17 -2.44 3.96
CA VAL A 65 -0.33 -2.24 2.59
C VAL A 65 -1.12 -3.45 2.12
N ALA A 66 -0.53 -4.66 2.20
CA ALA A 66 -1.17 -5.91 1.82
C ALA A 66 -0.82 -7.02 2.83
N GLY A 67 -1.74 -7.97 3.04
CA GLY A 67 -1.55 -9.10 3.94
C GLY A 67 -0.85 -10.29 3.27
N HIS A 68 -0.05 -10.05 2.26
CA HIS A 68 0.73 -11.04 1.51
C HIS A 68 1.96 -10.36 0.88
N GLU A 69 2.88 -11.18 0.36
CA GLU A 69 3.99 -10.70 -0.47
C GLU A 69 3.46 -10.03 -1.75
N ILE A 70 4.03 -8.89 -2.09
CA ILE A 70 3.77 -8.14 -3.33
C ILE A 70 4.99 -8.20 -4.25
N ASP A 71 4.80 -7.93 -5.53
CA ASP A 71 5.90 -7.91 -6.48
C ASP A 71 6.77 -6.65 -6.36
N ALA A 72 6.16 -5.47 -6.22
CA ALA A 72 6.92 -4.23 -6.05
C ALA A 72 6.07 -3.02 -5.60
N TYR A 73 6.74 -2.03 -5.03
CA TYR A 73 6.22 -0.67 -4.89
C TYR A 73 6.60 0.16 -6.13
N GLU A 74 5.63 0.90 -6.70
CA GLU A 74 5.88 1.76 -7.87
C GLU A 74 5.93 3.24 -7.52
N SER A 75 5.10 3.70 -6.58
CA SER A 75 5.08 5.09 -6.16
C SER A 75 4.39 5.28 -4.81
N VAL A 76 4.76 6.35 -4.10
CA VAL A 76 4.12 6.80 -2.87
C VAL A 76 3.58 8.20 -3.06
N TRP A 77 2.40 8.45 -2.51
CA TRP A 77 1.64 9.70 -2.65
C TRP A 77 1.24 10.21 -1.28
N PHE A 78 1.39 11.51 -1.09
CA PHE A 78 0.81 12.26 0.02
C PHE A 78 -0.35 13.08 -0.52
N ASN A 79 -1.57 12.77 -0.08
CA ASN A 79 -2.77 13.27 -0.71
C ASN A 79 -2.74 12.99 -2.24
N ASP A 80 -2.72 14.03 -3.06
CA ASP A 80 -2.67 13.93 -4.53
C ASP A 80 -1.27 14.18 -5.10
N GLU A 81 -0.26 14.45 -4.25
CA GLU A 81 1.10 14.68 -4.66
C GLU A 81 1.92 13.39 -4.64
N LYS A 82 2.56 13.06 -5.77
CA LYS A 82 3.52 11.97 -5.84
C LYS A 82 4.83 12.41 -5.21
N ILE A 83 5.21 11.76 -4.09
CA ILE A 83 6.42 12.10 -3.34
C ILE A 83 7.61 11.21 -3.66
N TRP A 84 7.33 9.97 -4.09
CA TRP A 84 8.36 8.99 -4.43
C TRP A 84 7.91 8.09 -5.59
N GLY A 85 8.87 7.63 -6.38
CA GLY A 85 8.66 6.66 -7.46
C GLY A 85 9.87 5.76 -7.65
N SER A 86 9.64 4.49 -7.96
CA SER A 86 10.69 3.46 -8.08
C SER A 86 11.76 3.77 -9.14
N SER A 87 11.42 4.50 -10.19
CA SER A 87 12.35 4.86 -11.27
C SER A 87 13.16 6.13 -11.02
N GLN A 88 12.71 7.01 -10.13
CA GLN A 88 13.28 8.36 -9.96
C GLN A 88 13.64 8.70 -8.51
N GLY A 89 13.13 7.96 -7.52
CA GLY A 89 13.26 8.31 -6.11
C GLY A 89 12.31 9.42 -5.69
N TYR A 90 12.76 10.33 -4.84
CA TYR A 90 11.92 11.41 -4.31
C TYR A 90 11.72 12.56 -5.29
N TYR A 91 10.52 13.11 -5.29
CA TYR A 91 10.12 14.32 -6.04
C TYR A 91 10.11 15.54 -5.11
N ASN A 92 10.18 16.74 -5.68
CA ASN A 92 9.95 18.03 -5.01
C ASN A 92 10.64 18.18 -3.63
N ASN A 93 11.89 17.68 -3.52
CA ASN A 93 12.68 17.70 -2.28
C ASN A 93 12.04 16.99 -1.08
N TRP A 94 11.07 16.09 -1.30
CA TRP A 94 10.49 15.30 -0.21
C TRP A 94 11.52 14.43 0.51
N GLY A 95 12.57 13.97 -0.17
CA GLY A 95 13.66 13.20 0.44
C GLY A 95 14.43 13.93 1.54
N ASN A 96 14.29 15.26 1.66
CA ASN A 96 14.90 16.04 2.74
C ASN A 96 14.17 15.89 4.08
N VAL A 97 12.86 15.58 4.02
CA VAL A 97 11.99 15.51 5.22
C VAL A 97 11.29 14.17 5.38
N VAL A 98 11.36 13.29 4.37
CA VAL A 98 10.73 11.97 4.38
C VAL A 98 11.77 10.91 4.05
N SER A 99 11.82 9.86 4.86
CA SER A 99 12.53 8.62 4.54
C SER A 99 11.54 7.47 4.55
N ILE A 100 11.62 6.58 3.55
CA ILE A 100 10.73 5.44 3.40
C ILE A 100 11.55 4.16 3.27
N SER A 101 11.29 3.18 4.12
CA SER A 101 11.73 1.80 3.95
C SER A 101 10.57 0.96 3.43
N PHE A 102 10.84 0.13 2.43
CA PHE A 102 9.86 -0.73 1.79
C PHE A 102 10.09 -2.18 2.15
N TYR A 103 9.02 -2.90 2.44
CA TYR A 103 9.00 -4.31 2.76
C TYR A 103 7.91 -4.97 1.94
N GLU A 104 8.30 -5.86 1.05
CA GLU A 104 7.40 -6.51 0.08
C GLU A 104 6.58 -7.67 0.68
N GLY A 105 6.88 -8.12 1.89
CA GLY A 105 6.21 -9.24 2.57
C GLY A 105 7.09 -10.47 2.74
N ASP A 106 8.28 -10.47 2.14
CA ASP A 106 9.30 -11.54 2.21
C ASP A 106 10.35 -11.32 3.31
N GLN A 107 10.26 -10.20 4.04
CA GLN A 107 11.20 -9.85 5.08
C GLN A 107 11.21 -10.84 6.24
N THR A 108 12.39 -11.10 6.80
CA THR A 108 12.61 -11.99 7.94
C THR A 108 13.03 -11.25 9.22
N ALA A 109 13.25 -9.95 9.11
CA ALA A 109 13.66 -9.06 10.21
C ALA A 109 12.77 -7.81 10.27
N ALA A 110 12.69 -7.20 11.45
CA ALA A 110 12.06 -5.89 11.65
C ALA A 110 12.94 -4.76 11.11
N ASP A 111 12.33 -3.59 10.80
CA ASP A 111 13.07 -2.38 10.42
C ASP A 111 14.04 -1.96 11.54
N SER A 112 15.33 -2.02 11.27
CA SER A 112 16.37 -1.76 12.28
C SER A 112 16.43 -0.29 12.73
N ALA A 113 16.10 0.65 11.83
CA ALA A 113 16.08 2.07 12.14
C ALA A 113 14.92 2.40 13.10
N LEU A 114 13.75 1.82 12.86
CA LEU A 114 12.60 1.97 13.74
C LEU A 114 12.83 1.28 15.09
N VAL A 115 13.39 0.07 15.11
CA VAL A 115 13.78 -0.62 16.36
C VAL A 115 14.68 0.27 17.21
N SER A 116 15.68 0.89 16.59
CA SER A 116 16.62 1.78 17.30
C SER A 116 15.96 3.08 17.79
N ALA A 117 14.99 3.62 17.05
CA ALA A 117 14.38 4.92 17.34
C ALA A 117 13.19 4.84 18.30
N SER A 118 12.55 3.69 18.46
CA SER A 118 11.25 3.54 19.14
C SER A 118 11.32 3.40 20.66
N ASN A 119 12.50 3.49 21.28
CA ASN A 119 12.69 3.26 22.72
C ASN A 119 12.06 1.94 23.21
N SER A 120 12.32 0.85 22.51
CA SER A 120 11.82 -0.51 22.80
C SER A 120 10.31 -0.72 22.61
N LYS A 121 9.58 0.23 22.04
CA LYS A 121 8.15 0.05 21.71
C LYS A 121 7.97 -0.76 20.42
N TRP A 122 8.90 -0.67 19.49
CA TRP A 122 9.03 -1.53 18.33
C TRP A 122 10.30 -2.34 18.47
N THR A 123 10.19 -3.66 18.50
CA THR A 123 11.30 -4.57 18.76
C THR A 123 11.65 -5.41 17.54
N ALA A 124 12.73 -6.18 17.63
CA ALA A 124 13.12 -7.13 16.59
C ALA A 124 12.06 -8.22 16.29
N ASP A 125 11.09 -8.41 17.20
CA ASP A 125 9.99 -9.36 17.01
C ASP A 125 8.86 -8.82 16.12
N HIS A 126 8.79 -7.50 15.90
CA HIS A 126 7.80 -6.85 15.04
C HIS A 126 8.17 -6.95 13.55
N LYS A 127 8.31 -8.18 13.06
CA LYS A 127 8.78 -8.48 11.69
C LYS A 127 7.70 -8.29 10.64
N LEU A 128 6.42 -8.34 11.01
CA LEU A 128 5.27 -8.31 10.10
C LEU A 128 5.42 -9.31 8.94
N LEU A 129 5.74 -10.56 9.26
CA LEU A 129 5.90 -11.63 8.28
C LEU A 129 4.68 -11.74 7.37
N ASP A 130 4.88 -12.09 6.10
CA ASP A 130 3.84 -12.21 5.08
C ASP A 130 2.97 -10.94 4.93
N THR A 131 3.50 -9.78 5.25
CA THR A 131 2.76 -8.51 5.16
C THR A 131 3.62 -7.48 4.46
N ALA A 132 3.13 -6.96 3.33
CA ALA A 132 3.79 -5.83 2.68
C ALA A 132 3.48 -4.54 3.46
N TYR A 133 4.51 -3.81 3.86
CA TYR A 133 4.37 -2.57 4.62
C TYR A 133 5.47 -1.56 4.29
N MET A 134 5.25 -0.32 4.66
CA MET A 134 6.23 0.75 4.60
C MET A 134 6.51 1.28 6.00
N VAL A 135 7.76 1.61 6.28
CA VAL A 135 8.14 2.44 7.42
C VAL A 135 8.46 3.83 6.91
N LEU A 136 7.73 4.82 7.40
CA LEU A 136 7.96 6.22 7.05
C LEU A 136 8.50 6.95 8.27
N LYS A 137 9.58 7.70 8.07
CA LYS A 137 10.09 8.68 9.02
C LYS A 137 9.85 10.05 8.42
N LEU A 138 9.06 10.87 9.09
CA LEU A 138 8.76 12.24 8.71
C LEU A 138 9.49 13.19 9.66
N GLU A 139 10.30 14.10 9.13
CA GLU A 139 10.88 15.20 9.90
C GLU A 139 9.91 16.37 9.93
N HIS A 140 9.72 16.98 11.11
CA HIS A 140 8.83 18.11 11.26
C HIS A 140 9.24 19.28 10.34
N ASP A 141 8.36 19.64 9.42
CA ASP A 141 8.50 20.75 8.50
C ASP A 141 7.14 21.48 8.41
N PRO A 142 7.03 22.71 8.97
CA PRO A 142 5.75 23.43 8.97
C PRO A 142 5.20 23.79 7.59
N GLU A 143 6.05 23.93 6.58
CA GLU A 143 5.62 24.25 5.21
C GLU A 143 5.06 23.00 4.52
N LYS A 144 5.81 21.86 4.63
CA LYS A 144 5.42 20.60 4.00
C LYS A 144 4.19 19.96 4.67
N PHE A 145 4.06 20.09 5.99
CA PHE A 145 2.99 19.49 6.78
C PHE A 145 2.02 20.52 7.38
N SER A 146 1.81 21.64 6.70
CA SER A 146 0.93 22.72 7.15
C SER A 146 -0.52 22.27 7.43
N SER A 147 -1.01 21.24 6.74
CA SER A 147 -2.35 20.66 6.93
C SER A 147 -2.35 19.42 7.86
N GLY A 148 -1.24 19.15 8.55
CA GLY A 148 -1.08 17.97 9.39
C GLY A 148 -0.61 16.74 8.63
N LEU A 149 -0.87 15.54 9.18
CA LEU A 149 -0.46 14.28 8.56
C LEU A 149 -1.24 14.05 7.26
N PRO A 150 -0.56 13.91 6.11
CA PRO A 150 -1.23 13.67 4.84
C PRO A 150 -1.84 12.27 4.76
N ASN A 151 -2.83 12.09 3.88
CA ASN A 151 -3.29 10.78 3.48
C ASN A 151 -2.22 10.08 2.65
N ILE A 152 -1.73 8.93 3.14
CA ILE A 152 -0.66 8.16 2.50
C ILE A 152 -1.27 7.07 1.64
N SER A 153 -0.92 7.06 0.36
CA SER A 153 -1.31 6.00 -0.57
C SER A 153 -0.13 5.57 -1.43
N THR A 154 -0.18 4.36 -1.93
CA THR A 154 0.88 3.79 -2.76
C THR A 154 0.30 3.06 -3.95
N ILE A 155 1.02 3.10 -5.09
CA ILE A 155 0.75 2.22 -6.22
C ILE A 155 1.70 1.03 -6.09
N ILE A 156 1.13 -0.15 -6.11
CA ILE A 156 1.86 -1.42 -6.03
C ILE A 156 1.55 -2.34 -7.20
N ARG A 157 2.48 -3.22 -7.50
CA ARG A 157 2.25 -4.47 -8.21
C ARG A 157 1.99 -5.54 -7.14
N GLY A 158 0.78 -6.11 -7.16
CA GLY A 158 0.27 -7.01 -6.14
C GLY A 158 0.91 -8.40 -6.18
N LYS A 159 0.15 -9.41 -5.79
CA LYS A 159 0.59 -10.80 -5.64
C LYS A 159 1.14 -11.36 -6.96
N LYS A 160 2.26 -12.09 -6.88
CA LYS A 160 2.73 -12.97 -7.96
C LYS A 160 1.82 -14.19 -8.04
N VAL A 161 1.43 -14.58 -9.24
CA VAL A 161 0.48 -15.67 -9.50
C VAL A 161 1.10 -16.74 -10.39
N LEU A 162 0.69 -17.98 -10.19
CA LEU A 162 1.11 -19.11 -11.01
C LEU A 162 0.41 -19.06 -12.37
N ASP A 163 1.18 -19.15 -13.46
CA ASP A 163 0.66 -19.46 -14.78
C ASP A 163 0.74 -20.98 -15.02
N PRO A 164 -0.40 -21.69 -15.12
CA PRO A 164 -0.40 -23.13 -15.32
C PRO A 164 0.06 -23.56 -16.72
N SER A 165 0.18 -22.65 -17.68
CA SER A 165 0.58 -22.97 -19.05
C SER A 165 2.08 -23.27 -19.17
N ASP A 166 2.89 -22.60 -18.37
CA ASP A 166 4.36 -22.75 -18.35
C ASP A 166 4.93 -23.02 -16.96
N ASN A 167 4.05 -23.11 -15.95
CA ASN A 167 4.40 -23.33 -14.54
C ASN A 167 5.29 -22.23 -13.93
N SER A 168 5.27 -21.03 -14.49
CA SER A 168 5.97 -19.87 -13.97
C SER A 168 5.15 -19.17 -12.89
N THR A 169 5.84 -18.50 -11.94
CA THR A 169 5.20 -17.64 -10.95
C THR A 169 5.75 -16.22 -11.12
N ALA A 170 4.88 -15.30 -11.54
CA ALA A 170 5.23 -13.91 -11.81
C ALA A 170 4.07 -12.96 -11.52
N TRP A 171 4.38 -11.68 -11.42
CA TRP A 171 3.35 -10.66 -11.38
C TRP A 171 2.57 -10.63 -12.70
N SER A 172 1.25 -10.56 -12.59
CA SER A 172 0.37 -10.54 -13.75
C SER A 172 -0.85 -9.63 -13.52
N GLN A 173 -1.31 -9.00 -14.60
CA GLN A 173 -2.59 -8.29 -14.64
C GLN A 173 -3.68 -9.10 -15.34
N ASN A 174 -3.38 -10.33 -15.75
CA ASN A 174 -4.36 -11.22 -16.37
C ASN A 174 -5.42 -11.64 -15.33
N PRO A 175 -6.68 -11.23 -15.50
CA PRO A 175 -7.73 -11.55 -14.51
C PRO A 175 -7.97 -13.05 -14.36
N ALA A 176 -7.77 -13.84 -15.42
CA ALA A 176 -7.94 -15.29 -15.34
C ALA A 176 -6.91 -15.93 -14.42
N LEU A 177 -5.63 -15.49 -14.47
CA LEU A 177 -4.59 -15.99 -13.57
C LEU A 177 -4.83 -15.51 -12.14
N CYS A 178 -5.29 -14.28 -11.95
CA CYS A 178 -5.63 -13.76 -10.61
C CYS A 178 -6.79 -14.55 -9.97
N ILE A 179 -7.83 -14.87 -10.75
CA ILE A 179 -8.95 -15.69 -10.28
C ILE A 179 -8.49 -17.11 -9.99
N TYR A 180 -7.68 -17.70 -10.85
CA TYR A 180 -7.14 -19.05 -10.67
C TYR A 180 -6.32 -19.14 -9.38
N ASP A 181 -5.44 -18.17 -9.11
CA ASP A 181 -4.68 -18.10 -7.87
C ASP A 181 -5.61 -17.98 -6.65
N TYR A 182 -6.60 -17.09 -6.71
CA TYR A 182 -7.55 -16.89 -5.62
C TYR A 182 -8.36 -18.15 -5.28
N LEU A 183 -8.83 -18.88 -6.29
CA LEU A 183 -9.58 -20.12 -6.07
C LEU A 183 -8.74 -21.18 -5.36
N ARG A 184 -7.44 -21.28 -5.66
CA ARG A 184 -6.53 -22.31 -5.13
C ARG A 184 -5.84 -21.91 -3.83
N ASP A 185 -5.75 -20.62 -3.52
CA ASP A 185 -5.01 -20.15 -2.34
C ASP A 185 -5.71 -20.59 -1.05
N SER A 186 -5.02 -21.39 -0.23
CA SER A 186 -5.55 -21.95 1.03
C SER A 186 -5.54 -20.95 2.19
N LYS A 187 -4.78 -19.86 2.08
CA LYS A 187 -4.64 -18.85 3.14
C LYS A 187 -5.57 -17.67 2.95
N TYR A 188 -5.75 -17.24 1.71
CA TYR A 188 -6.49 -16.02 1.36
C TYR A 188 -7.65 -16.26 0.41
N GLY A 189 -7.72 -17.42 -0.21
CA GLY A 189 -8.67 -17.81 -1.23
C GLY A 189 -9.71 -18.81 -0.77
N LEU A 190 -10.25 -19.57 -1.71
CA LEU A 190 -11.32 -20.53 -1.47
C LEU A 190 -10.84 -21.96 -1.20
N SER A 191 -9.56 -22.26 -1.43
CA SER A 191 -8.96 -23.61 -1.26
C SER A 191 -9.59 -24.68 -2.17
N GLU A 192 -10.05 -24.35 -3.39
CA GLU A 192 -10.66 -25.23 -4.37
C GLU A 192 -9.66 -25.76 -5.42
#